data_ffae35a3c81140d1349d853bb7e14e74
#
_entry.id   ffae35a3c81140d1349d853bb7e14e74
#
_cell.length_a   1.000
_cell.length_b   1.000
_cell.length_c   1.000
_cell.angle_alpha   90.00
_cell.angle_beta   90.00
_cell.angle_gamma   90.00
#
_symmetry.space_group_name_H-M   'P 1'
#
loop_
_entity.id
_entity.type
_entity.pdbx_description
1 polymer ?
#
loop_
_entity_poly.entity_id
_entity_poly.type
_entity_poly.pdbx_seq_one_letter_code
_entity_poly.pdbx_strand_id
1 'polypeptide(L)'
;MTSEPGVAPGDSFFAGRNQVDDWRKVLLYDAAAEAGVLAALPASPAVMAHRLGLDQRAVRILLDALAVWDVVVAGQDGSYGPGPAMPGDDDEAVLRHHGRAIRNWSRVIDDRLRGAPVAPPAPQPGPGRAQWLDALAVFARRWAPTLADACLARFPDATSALDLGGGHGEYALELVRRGLRVTMQDRLEVTVLAQVDGRMADAGVEVFAGDFFGQLPDRAFDLVLLANVAHTYDATHNIELYRRILPLIAVGGGLAITAFVRDRDPRSAIFALQMLSGTGGGDAHTEHDYARWLHEAGFSTCAAMDLDGQPQSLVLARP
;
A
#
# COMPACT_ATOMS: atom_id res chain seq x y z
N MET A 1 -26.48 12.04 -22.51
CA MET A 1 -26.13 10.89 -21.66
C MET A 1 -24.62 10.77 -21.70
N THR A 2 -23.96 11.42 -20.76
CA THR A 2 -22.51 11.32 -20.59
C THR A 2 -22.24 10.05 -19.79
N SER A 3 -21.58 9.08 -20.42
CA SER A 3 -21.09 7.89 -19.76
C SER A 3 -20.08 8.29 -18.69
N GLU A 4 -20.37 8.00 -17.41
CA GLU A 4 -19.41 8.06 -16.34
C GLU A 4 -18.20 7.17 -16.70
N PRO A 5 -16.95 7.64 -16.49
CA PRO A 5 -15.79 6.79 -16.73
C PRO A 5 -15.86 5.58 -15.79
N GLY A 6 -15.81 4.38 -16.35
CA GLY A 6 -15.83 3.13 -15.59
C GLY A 6 -14.69 3.11 -14.57
N VAL A 7 -15.04 2.89 -13.32
CA VAL A 7 -14.09 2.74 -12.21
C VAL A 7 -13.29 1.46 -12.44
N ALA A 8 -11.97 1.57 -12.44
CA ALA A 8 -11.11 0.41 -12.57
C ALA A 8 -11.24 -0.52 -11.34
N PRO A 9 -11.09 -1.86 -11.48
CA PRO A 9 -11.30 -2.84 -10.40
C PRO A 9 -10.52 -2.60 -9.10
N GLY A 10 -9.39 -1.92 -9.15
CA GLY A 10 -8.60 -1.56 -7.96
C GLY A 10 -9.14 -0.38 -7.15
N ASP A 11 -10.11 0.37 -7.67
CA ASP A 11 -10.65 1.56 -6.99
C ASP A 11 -11.88 1.25 -6.11
N SER A 12 -12.35 0.00 -6.08
CA SER A 12 -13.61 -0.40 -5.46
C SER A 12 -13.68 -0.12 -3.96
N PHE A 13 -12.55 -0.16 -3.25
CA PHE A 13 -12.52 0.14 -1.81
C PHE A 13 -12.79 1.64 -1.51
N PHE A 14 -12.42 2.54 -2.42
CA PHE A 14 -12.56 3.99 -2.26
C PHE A 14 -13.67 4.60 -3.13
N ALA A 15 -14.19 3.85 -4.09
CA ALA A 15 -15.14 4.33 -5.06
C ALA A 15 -16.57 3.90 -4.75
N GLY A 16 -17.36 4.78 -4.16
CA GLY A 16 -18.74 4.92 -4.54
C GLY A 16 -19.82 4.16 -3.81
N ARG A 17 -20.93 4.74 -3.95
CA ARG A 17 -22.20 4.75 -3.21
C ARG A 17 -23.03 3.45 -3.19
N ASN A 18 -22.63 2.32 -3.81
CA ASN A 18 -23.51 1.14 -3.97
C ASN A 18 -22.82 -0.23 -3.79
N GLN A 19 -21.81 -0.34 -2.94
CA GLN A 19 -20.99 -1.56 -2.87
C GLN A 19 -21.18 -2.40 -1.61
N VAL A 20 -22.37 -2.43 -1.04
CA VAL A 20 -22.69 -3.32 0.11
C VAL A 20 -22.49 -4.79 -0.27
N ASP A 21 -22.66 -5.15 -1.55
CA ASP A 21 -22.47 -6.53 -2.02
C ASP A 21 -21.01 -6.91 -2.26
N ASP A 22 -20.13 -5.94 -2.52
CA ASP A 22 -18.71 -6.20 -2.82
C ASP A 22 -17.90 -6.68 -1.61
N TRP A 23 -18.24 -6.28 -0.39
CA TRP A 23 -17.52 -6.72 0.80
C TRP A 23 -17.63 -8.25 1.01
N ARG A 24 -18.79 -8.86 0.66
CA ARG A 24 -18.96 -10.30 0.77
C ARG A 24 -18.09 -11.04 -0.24
N LYS A 25 -18.05 -10.56 -1.49
CA LYS A 25 -17.18 -11.11 -2.52
C LYS A 25 -15.73 -11.07 -2.08
N VAL A 26 -15.24 -9.91 -1.60
CA VAL A 26 -13.88 -9.72 -1.11
C VAL A 26 -13.56 -10.66 0.06
N LEU A 27 -14.46 -10.73 1.05
CA LEU A 27 -14.26 -11.57 2.24
C LEU A 27 -14.27 -13.06 1.89
N LEU A 28 -15.20 -13.52 1.03
CA LEU A 28 -15.30 -14.93 0.64
C LEU A 28 -14.15 -15.35 -0.27
N TYR A 29 -13.74 -14.47 -1.19
CA TYR A 29 -12.56 -14.72 -2.02
C TYR A 29 -11.31 -14.91 -1.17
N ASP A 30 -11.04 -13.97 -0.26
CA ASP A 30 -9.88 -14.05 0.63
C ASP A 30 -9.94 -15.30 1.55
N ALA A 31 -11.12 -15.67 2.04
CA ALA A 31 -11.29 -16.89 2.82
C ALA A 31 -11.00 -18.16 1.99
N ALA A 32 -11.46 -18.21 0.74
CA ALA A 32 -11.20 -19.33 -0.17
C ALA A 32 -9.72 -19.45 -0.54
N ALA A 33 -9.06 -18.31 -0.79
CA ALA A 33 -7.63 -18.27 -1.06
C ALA A 33 -6.80 -18.70 0.16
N GLU A 34 -7.11 -18.18 1.34
CA GLU A 34 -6.42 -18.52 2.59
C GLU A 34 -6.57 -20.01 2.95
N ALA A 35 -7.75 -20.59 2.72
CA ALA A 35 -8.01 -22.01 2.95
C ALA A 35 -7.43 -22.93 1.86
N GLY A 36 -6.82 -22.38 0.79
CA GLY A 36 -6.26 -23.14 -0.32
C GLY A 36 -7.31 -23.69 -1.31
N VAL A 37 -8.57 -23.30 -1.18
CA VAL A 37 -9.66 -23.80 -2.03
C VAL A 37 -9.48 -23.37 -3.50
N LEU A 38 -9.06 -22.11 -3.73
CA LEU A 38 -8.82 -21.60 -5.08
C LEU A 38 -7.64 -22.29 -5.76
N ALA A 39 -6.55 -22.56 -5.01
CA ALA A 39 -5.41 -23.29 -5.52
C ALA A 39 -5.67 -24.78 -5.79
N ALA A 40 -6.77 -25.34 -5.23
CA ALA A 40 -7.17 -26.73 -5.45
C ALA A 40 -8.08 -26.91 -6.66
N LEU A 41 -8.43 -25.83 -7.38
CA LEU A 41 -9.21 -25.89 -8.62
C LEU A 41 -8.38 -26.49 -9.78
N PRO A 42 -8.97 -27.27 -10.71
CA PRO A 42 -10.35 -27.75 -10.70
C PRO A 42 -10.50 -29.02 -9.83
N ALA A 43 -11.55 -29.10 -9.02
CA ALA A 43 -11.90 -30.32 -8.28
C ALA A 43 -13.36 -30.25 -7.73
N SER A 44 -13.89 -31.38 -7.25
CA SER A 44 -15.16 -31.39 -6.53
C SER A 44 -15.01 -30.93 -5.07
N PRO A 45 -16.08 -30.41 -4.42
CA PRO A 45 -16.03 -30.01 -3.01
C PRO A 45 -15.59 -31.12 -2.08
N ALA A 46 -15.97 -32.37 -2.37
CA ALA A 46 -15.53 -33.53 -1.57
C ALA A 46 -14.02 -33.76 -1.65
N VAL A 47 -13.44 -33.68 -2.85
CA VAL A 47 -12.00 -33.84 -3.07
C VAL A 47 -11.22 -32.70 -2.39
N MET A 48 -11.68 -31.46 -2.56
CA MET A 48 -11.05 -30.31 -1.92
C MET A 48 -11.10 -30.41 -0.39
N ALA A 49 -12.27 -30.71 0.17
CA ALA A 49 -12.46 -30.84 1.60
C ALA A 49 -11.54 -31.91 2.20
N HIS A 50 -11.46 -33.09 1.57
CA HIS A 50 -10.58 -34.15 2.01
C HIS A 50 -9.09 -33.75 1.95
N ARG A 51 -8.64 -33.13 0.85
CA ARG A 51 -7.23 -32.74 0.65
C ARG A 51 -6.77 -31.63 1.60
N LEU A 52 -7.69 -30.71 1.93
CA LEU A 52 -7.40 -29.50 2.70
C LEU A 52 -7.80 -29.61 4.18
N GLY A 53 -8.43 -30.74 4.59
CA GLY A 53 -8.94 -30.89 5.95
C GLY A 53 -10.10 -29.98 6.30
N LEU A 54 -10.96 -29.67 5.32
CA LEU A 54 -12.09 -28.75 5.45
C LEU A 54 -13.43 -29.50 5.51
N ASP A 55 -14.48 -28.81 5.95
CA ASP A 55 -15.85 -29.32 5.90
C ASP A 55 -16.40 -29.28 4.46
N GLN A 56 -16.84 -30.42 3.95
CA GLN A 56 -17.32 -30.54 2.56
C GLN A 56 -18.53 -29.65 2.27
N ARG A 57 -19.46 -29.51 3.22
CA ARG A 57 -20.63 -28.66 3.06
C ARG A 57 -20.24 -27.20 2.99
N ALA A 58 -19.28 -26.77 3.83
CA ALA A 58 -18.78 -25.40 3.83
C ALA A 58 -18.06 -25.07 2.52
N VAL A 59 -17.19 -25.96 2.02
CA VAL A 59 -16.50 -25.79 0.73
C VAL A 59 -17.51 -25.66 -0.42
N ARG A 60 -18.55 -26.51 -0.46
CA ARG A 60 -19.59 -26.42 -1.49
C ARG A 60 -20.31 -25.06 -1.43
N ILE A 61 -20.78 -24.65 -0.27
CA ILE A 61 -21.48 -23.36 -0.10
C ILE A 61 -20.61 -22.18 -0.51
N LEU A 62 -19.33 -22.21 -0.16
CA LEU A 62 -18.37 -21.19 -0.55
C LEU A 62 -18.20 -21.10 -2.07
N LEU A 63 -18.06 -22.26 -2.74
CA LEU A 63 -17.92 -22.33 -4.20
C LEU A 63 -19.21 -21.92 -4.92
N ASP A 64 -20.39 -22.34 -4.41
CA ASP A 64 -21.69 -21.89 -4.93
C ASP A 64 -21.80 -20.35 -4.86
N ALA A 65 -21.38 -19.74 -3.76
CA ALA A 65 -21.40 -18.29 -3.61
C ALA A 65 -20.44 -17.59 -4.57
N LEU A 66 -19.21 -18.11 -4.71
CA LEU A 66 -18.23 -17.56 -5.65
C LEU A 66 -18.67 -17.73 -7.11
N ALA A 67 -19.44 -18.75 -7.43
CA ALA A 67 -20.00 -18.95 -8.77
C ALA A 67 -21.04 -17.88 -9.15
N VAL A 68 -21.75 -17.28 -8.17
CA VAL A 68 -22.66 -16.15 -8.42
C VAL A 68 -21.93 -14.93 -9.01
N TRP A 69 -20.66 -14.78 -8.70
CA TRP A 69 -19.81 -13.70 -9.23
C TRP A 69 -18.86 -14.15 -10.34
N ASP A 70 -19.12 -15.32 -10.94
CA ASP A 70 -18.30 -15.89 -12.01
C ASP A 70 -16.80 -16.09 -11.65
N VAL A 71 -16.45 -16.07 -10.37
CA VAL A 71 -15.10 -16.36 -9.90
C VAL A 71 -14.74 -17.82 -10.14
N VAL A 72 -15.71 -18.72 -9.94
CA VAL A 72 -15.61 -20.14 -10.28
C VAL A 72 -16.80 -20.56 -11.13
N VAL A 73 -16.68 -21.67 -11.86
CA VAL A 73 -17.80 -22.28 -12.61
C VAL A 73 -17.97 -23.73 -12.20
N ALA A 74 -19.24 -24.16 -12.06
CA ALA A 74 -19.58 -25.54 -11.79
C ALA A 74 -19.56 -26.36 -13.08
N GLY A 75 -18.87 -27.50 -13.07
CA GLY A 75 -18.87 -28.50 -14.12
C GLY A 75 -20.07 -29.47 -14.01
N GLN A 76 -20.40 -30.14 -15.09
CA GLN A 76 -21.51 -31.15 -15.12
C GLN A 76 -21.20 -32.38 -14.26
N ASP A 77 -19.92 -32.65 -13.99
CA ASP A 77 -19.44 -33.74 -13.15
C ASP A 77 -19.43 -33.41 -11.65
N GLY A 78 -19.93 -32.23 -11.25
CA GLY A 78 -19.91 -31.72 -9.88
C GLY A 78 -18.57 -31.18 -9.43
N SER A 79 -17.61 -31.01 -10.32
CA SER A 79 -16.38 -30.24 -10.06
C SER A 79 -16.62 -28.74 -10.20
N TYR A 80 -15.69 -27.93 -9.66
CA TYR A 80 -15.61 -26.50 -9.91
C TYR A 80 -14.26 -26.19 -10.54
N GLY A 81 -14.25 -25.26 -11.49
CA GLY A 81 -13.06 -24.73 -12.15
C GLY A 81 -13.00 -23.22 -12.05
N PRO A 82 -11.87 -22.61 -12.47
CA PRO A 82 -11.74 -21.16 -12.58
C PRO A 82 -12.82 -20.59 -13.51
N GLY A 83 -13.48 -19.53 -13.08
CA GLY A 83 -14.49 -18.81 -13.86
C GLY A 83 -13.90 -17.62 -14.63
N PRO A 84 -14.70 -16.99 -15.51
CA PRO A 84 -14.23 -15.86 -16.32
C PRO A 84 -13.90 -14.61 -15.50
N ALA A 85 -14.42 -14.48 -14.27
CA ALA A 85 -14.09 -13.40 -13.36
C ALA A 85 -13.08 -13.82 -12.28
N MET A 86 -12.34 -14.94 -12.50
CA MET A 86 -11.22 -15.30 -11.62
C MET A 86 -10.16 -14.20 -11.70
N PRO A 87 -9.78 -13.57 -10.58
CA PRO A 87 -8.76 -12.53 -10.55
C PRO A 87 -7.39 -13.05 -11.02
N GLY A 88 -6.66 -12.21 -11.75
CA GLY A 88 -5.23 -12.39 -11.97
C GLY A 88 -4.43 -11.99 -10.72
N ASP A 89 -3.12 -12.20 -10.76
CA ASP A 89 -2.23 -12.07 -9.60
C ASP A 89 -2.32 -10.68 -8.91
N ASP A 90 -2.36 -9.61 -9.69
CA ASP A 90 -2.46 -8.23 -9.16
C ASP A 90 -3.82 -7.99 -8.48
N ASP A 91 -4.91 -8.40 -9.11
CA ASP A 91 -6.25 -8.26 -8.53
C ASP A 91 -6.42 -9.16 -7.30
N GLU A 92 -5.84 -10.37 -7.32
CA GLU A 92 -5.80 -11.26 -6.17
C GLU A 92 -5.10 -10.60 -4.98
N ALA A 93 -3.92 -10.03 -5.18
CA ALA A 93 -3.15 -9.36 -4.13
C ALA A 93 -3.98 -8.25 -3.46
N VAL A 94 -4.68 -7.44 -4.27
CA VAL A 94 -5.55 -6.35 -3.80
C VAL A 94 -6.76 -6.90 -3.04
N LEU A 95 -7.46 -7.91 -3.58
CA LEU A 95 -8.63 -8.53 -2.93
C LEU A 95 -8.26 -9.14 -1.58
N ARG A 96 -7.13 -9.83 -1.49
CA ARG A 96 -6.64 -10.42 -0.24
C ARG A 96 -6.23 -9.33 0.77
N HIS A 97 -5.66 -8.22 0.32
CA HIS A 97 -5.37 -7.07 1.18
C HIS A 97 -6.65 -6.50 1.80
N HIS A 98 -7.69 -6.28 0.99
CA HIS A 98 -8.97 -5.78 1.47
C HIS A 98 -9.70 -6.78 2.37
N GLY A 99 -9.67 -8.07 2.07
CA GLY A 99 -10.24 -9.11 2.92
C GLY A 99 -9.61 -9.13 4.32
N ARG A 100 -8.29 -8.98 4.40
CA ARG A 100 -7.58 -8.83 5.68
C ARG A 100 -7.97 -7.55 6.41
N ALA A 101 -8.10 -6.43 5.68
CA ALA A 101 -8.53 -5.16 6.27
C ALA A 101 -9.93 -5.28 6.90
N ILE A 102 -10.90 -5.88 6.20
CA ILE A 102 -12.26 -6.12 6.70
C ILE A 102 -12.21 -6.94 8.00
N ARG A 103 -11.46 -8.04 8.00
CA ARG A 103 -11.32 -8.89 9.19
C ARG A 103 -10.61 -8.20 10.36
N ASN A 104 -9.62 -7.36 10.08
CA ASN A 104 -8.92 -6.61 11.10
C ASN A 104 -9.85 -5.53 11.71
N TRP A 105 -10.48 -4.73 10.87
CA TRP A 105 -11.34 -3.65 11.33
C TRP A 105 -12.51 -4.17 12.18
N SER A 106 -13.15 -5.26 11.75
CA SER A 106 -14.25 -5.87 12.52
C SER A 106 -13.86 -6.33 13.93
N ARG A 107 -12.57 -6.58 14.16
CA ARG A 107 -12.06 -6.99 15.47
C ARG A 107 -11.61 -5.84 16.35
N VAL A 108 -11.06 -4.77 15.76
CA VAL A 108 -10.32 -3.76 16.54
C VAL A 108 -11.03 -2.42 16.64
N ILE A 109 -12.00 -2.11 15.75
CA ILE A 109 -12.55 -0.75 15.66
C ILE A 109 -13.24 -0.32 16.95
N ASP A 110 -14.00 -1.20 17.58
CA ASP A 110 -14.72 -0.91 18.83
C ASP A 110 -13.77 -0.62 19.99
N ASP A 111 -12.68 -1.38 20.07
CA ASP A 111 -11.65 -1.18 21.09
C ASP A 111 -10.89 0.12 20.84
N ARG A 112 -10.57 0.41 19.59
CA ARG A 112 -9.92 1.67 19.20
C ARG A 112 -10.77 2.89 19.49
N LEU A 113 -12.09 2.82 19.27
CA LEU A 113 -13.02 3.90 19.64
C LEU A 113 -13.07 4.13 21.15
N ARG A 114 -12.73 3.13 21.97
CA ARG A 114 -12.59 3.25 23.43
C ARG A 114 -11.19 3.61 23.90
N GLY A 115 -10.26 3.90 22.98
CA GLY A 115 -8.90 4.31 23.31
C GLY A 115 -7.93 3.16 23.59
N ALA A 116 -8.30 1.93 23.28
CA ALA A 116 -7.37 0.80 23.44
C ALA A 116 -6.13 0.98 22.53
N PRO A 117 -4.91 0.62 22.98
CA PRO A 117 -3.71 0.71 22.17
C PRO A 117 -3.75 -0.28 21.01
N VAL A 118 -2.98 0.01 19.95
CA VAL A 118 -2.73 -0.98 18.88
C VAL A 118 -1.89 -2.11 19.47
N ALA A 119 -2.29 -3.34 19.16
CA ALA A 119 -1.47 -4.49 19.50
C ALA A 119 -0.09 -4.38 18.82
N PRO A 120 1.01 -4.66 19.52
CA PRO A 120 2.33 -4.65 18.90
C PRO A 120 2.35 -5.61 17.69
N PRO A 121 3.06 -5.24 16.59
CA PRO A 121 3.19 -6.12 15.44
C PRO A 121 3.82 -7.45 15.87
N ALA A 122 3.40 -8.54 15.23
CA ALA A 122 4.00 -9.86 15.45
C ALA A 122 5.53 -9.79 15.25
N PRO A 123 6.32 -10.47 16.10
CA PRO A 123 7.79 -10.34 16.12
C PRO A 123 8.49 -10.81 14.84
N GLN A 124 7.80 -11.52 13.95
CA GLN A 124 8.38 -12.03 12.70
C GLN A 124 7.52 -11.65 11.49
N PRO A 125 8.13 -11.38 10.32
CA PRO A 125 7.41 -11.21 9.07
C PRO A 125 6.80 -12.56 8.68
N GLY A 126 5.50 -12.74 8.99
CA GLY A 126 4.75 -13.87 8.50
C GLY A 126 4.42 -13.72 7.00
N PRO A 127 3.89 -14.76 6.34
CA PRO A 127 3.47 -14.70 4.93
C PRO A 127 2.52 -13.54 4.63
N GLY A 128 1.80 -13.05 5.62
CA GLY A 128 0.94 -11.87 5.50
C GLY A 128 1.68 -10.56 5.21
N ARG A 129 2.96 -10.41 5.58
CA ARG A 129 3.73 -9.20 5.27
C ARG A 129 4.13 -9.14 3.79
N ALA A 130 4.59 -10.25 3.22
CA ALA A 130 4.89 -10.33 1.79
C ALA A 130 3.64 -9.99 0.96
N GLN A 131 2.52 -10.65 1.22
CA GLN A 131 1.24 -10.39 0.56
C GLN A 131 0.73 -8.95 0.76
N TRP A 132 1.03 -8.31 1.89
CA TRP A 132 0.72 -6.90 2.10
C TRP A 132 1.59 -6.00 1.23
N LEU A 133 2.90 -6.27 1.12
CA LEU A 133 3.80 -5.56 0.22
C LEU A 133 3.41 -5.75 -1.25
N ASP A 134 3.02 -6.97 -1.66
CA ASP A 134 2.56 -7.26 -3.02
C ASP A 134 1.35 -6.39 -3.40
N ALA A 135 0.36 -6.30 -2.51
CA ALA A 135 -0.81 -5.45 -2.74
C ALA A 135 -0.44 -3.96 -2.86
N LEU A 136 0.46 -3.47 -2.00
CA LEU A 136 0.94 -2.09 -2.07
C LEU A 136 1.74 -1.83 -3.35
N ALA A 137 2.51 -2.82 -3.82
CA ALA A 137 3.24 -2.73 -5.08
C ALA A 137 2.32 -2.55 -6.29
N VAL A 138 1.14 -3.22 -6.30
CA VAL A 138 0.14 -3.04 -7.36
C VAL A 138 -0.32 -1.58 -7.44
N PHE A 139 -0.66 -0.97 -6.31
CA PHE A 139 -1.04 0.45 -6.28
C PHE A 139 0.12 1.36 -6.67
N ALA A 140 1.31 1.07 -6.16
CA ALA A 140 2.49 1.88 -6.44
C ALA A 140 2.87 1.84 -7.93
N ARG A 141 2.84 0.68 -8.60
CA ARG A 141 3.07 0.60 -10.06
C ARG A 141 2.15 1.51 -10.85
N ARG A 142 0.90 1.65 -10.42
CA ARG A 142 -0.07 2.53 -11.06
C ARG A 142 0.22 4.01 -10.80
N TRP A 143 0.68 4.36 -9.60
CA TRP A 143 0.81 5.75 -9.14
C TRP A 143 2.22 6.33 -9.29
N ALA A 144 3.25 5.48 -9.30
CA ALA A 144 4.64 5.91 -9.35
C ALA A 144 4.99 6.78 -10.58
N PRO A 145 4.49 6.51 -11.79
CA PRO A 145 4.80 7.36 -12.95
C PRO A 145 4.36 8.81 -12.76
N THR A 146 3.11 9.05 -12.36
CA THR A 146 2.58 10.42 -12.12
C THR A 146 3.33 11.10 -10.97
N LEU A 147 3.64 10.36 -9.91
CA LEU A 147 4.41 10.88 -8.79
C LEU A 147 5.83 11.29 -9.21
N ALA A 148 6.53 10.43 -9.95
CA ALA A 148 7.88 10.71 -10.42
C ALA A 148 7.90 11.93 -11.36
N ASP A 149 6.95 12.04 -12.29
CA ASP A 149 6.83 13.18 -13.17
C ASP A 149 6.58 14.49 -12.39
N ALA A 150 5.71 14.47 -11.39
CA ALA A 150 5.43 15.63 -10.54
C ALA A 150 6.66 16.05 -9.71
N CYS A 151 7.41 15.09 -9.16
CA CYS A 151 8.65 15.34 -8.45
C CYS A 151 9.71 15.97 -9.37
N LEU A 152 9.92 15.40 -10.56
CA LEU A 152 10.94 15.87 -11.50
C LEU A 152 10.57 17.20 -12.17
N ALA A 153 9.28 17.50 -12.34
CA ALA A 153 8.85 18.83 -12.75
C ALA A 153 9.25 19.92 -11.71
N ARG A 154 9.35 19.57 -10.44
CA ARG A 154 9.75 20.48 -9.37
C ARG A 154 11.25 20.49 -9.11
N PHE A 155 11.94 19.38 -9.38
CA PHE A 155 13.39 19.18 -9.22
C PHE A 155 14.00 18.69 -10.54
N PRO A 156 13.99 19.51 -11.62
CA PRO A 156 14.36 19.06 -12.97
C PRO A 156 15.85 18.69 -13.10
N ASP A 157 16.69 19.21 -12.22
CA ASP A 157 18.14 18.94 -12.22
C ASP A 157 18.50 17.76 -11.29
N ALA A 158 17.52 17.08 -10.69
CA ALA A 158 17.79 15.96 -9.79
C ALA A 158 18.45 14.79 -10.56
N THR A 159 19.54 14.29 -10.03
CA THR A 159 20.32 13.14 -10.53
C THR A 159 20.39 12.00 -9.54
N SER A 160 20.01 12.26 -8.28
CA SER A 160 20.05 11.29 -7.18
C SER A 160 18.78 11.38 -6.33
N ALA A 161 18.31 10.21 -5.85
CA ALA A 161 17.17 10.15 -4.95
C ALA A 161 17.38 9.15 -3.82
N LEU A 162 16.78 9.47 -2.67
CA LEU A 162 16.59 8.53 -1.55
C LEU A 162 15.08 8.21 -1.44
N ASP A 163 14.71 6.95 -1.64
CA ASP A 163 13.37 6.44 -1.35
C ASP A 163 13.35 5.90 0.09
N LEU A 164 12.85 6.72 1.01
CA LEU A 164 12.91 6.47 2.45
C LEU A 164 11.63 5.79 2.95
N GLY A 165 11.77 4.56 3.44
CA GLY A 165 10.64 3.67 3.71
C GLY A 165 10.09 3.07 2.42
N GLY A 166 10.96 2.70 1.47
CA GLY A 166 10.62 2.34 0.10
C GLY A 166 9.82 1.04 -0.06
N GLY A 167 9.69 0.23 0.99
CA GLY A 167 8.80 -0.93 1.05
C GLY A 167 9.04 -1.94 -0.07
N HIS A 168 8.11 -2.00 -1.02
CA HIS A 168 8.13 -2.86 -2.20
C HIS A 168 9.10 -2.39 -3.30
N GLY A 169 9.62 -1.14 -3.23
CA GLY A 169 10.59 -0.57 -4.14
C GLY A 169 10.07 -0.06 -5.50
N GLU A 170 8.78 -0.09 -5.76
CA GLU A 170 8.25 0.34 -7.07
C GLU A 170 8.51 1.84 -7.36
N TYR A 171 8.52 2.69 -6.32
CA TYR A 171 8.88 4.09 -6.48
C TYR A 171 10.37 4.25 -6.79
N ALA A 172 11.24 3.51 -6.10
CA ALA A 172 12.68 3.50 -6.40
C ALA A 172 12.95 3.06 -7.85
N LEU A 173 12.32 1.97 -8.31
CA LEU A 173 12.42 1.48 -9.69
C LEU A 173 11.94 2.52 -10.71
N GLU A 174 10.85 3.23 -10.40
CA GLU A 174 10.34 4.26 -11.30
C GLU A 174 11.28 5.45 -11.40
N LEU A 175 11.86 5.90 -10.29
CA LEU A 175 12.86 6.96 -10.30
C LEU A 175 14.13 6.57 -11.09
N VAL A 176 14.55 5.31 -11.01
CA VAL A 176 15.64 4.80 -11.88
C VAL A 176 15.26 4.85 -13.36
N ARG A 177 14.02 4.48 -13.74
CA ARG A 177 13.53 4.59 -15.12
C ARG A 177 13.56 6.03 -15.63
N ARG A 178 13.44 7.02 -14.74
CA ARG A 178 13.60 8.46 -15.05
C ARG A 178 15.06 8.92 -15.06
N GLY A 179 16.02 8.02 -14.85
CA GLY A 179 17.45 8.32 -14.97
C GLY A 179 18.14 8.74 -13.66
N LEU A 180 17.49 8.64 -12.51
CA LEU A 180 18.11 8.95 -11.23
C LEU A 180 18.93 7.76 -10.71
N ARG A 181 20.01 8.07 -9.99
CA ARG A 181 20.67 7.10 -9.11
C ARG A 181 19.89 7.03 -7.79
N VAL A 182 19.39 5.85 -7.45
CA VAL A 182 18.47 5.70 -6.33
C VAL A 182 19.06 4.83 -5.24
N THR A 183 18.98 5.33 -3.99
CA THR A 183 19.11 4.51 -2.78
C THR A 183 17.73 4.31 -2.20
N MET A 184 17.35 3.06 -1.92
CA MET A 184 16.13 2.73 -1.19
C MET A 184 16.52 2.33 0.23
N GLN A 185 15.86 2.92 1.22
CA GLN A 185 16.02 2.53 2.63
C GLN A 185 14.72 1.98 3.19
N ASP A 186 14.82 0.86 3.87
CA ASP A 186 13.76 0.33 4.75
C ASP A 186 14.40 -0.59 5.81
N ARG A 187 13.60 -1.07 6.76
CA ARG A 187 14.05 -2.03 7.77
C ARG A 187 14.49 -3.34 7.10
N LEU A 188 15.45 -4.02 7.72
CA LEU A 188 16.06 -5.22 7.16
C LEU A 188 15.04 -6.27 6.70
N GLU A 189 14.01 -6.53 7.51
CA GLU A 189 12.98 -7.52 7.18
C GLU A 189 12.11 -7.12 5.97
N VAL A 190 12.06 -5.84 5.62
CA VAL A 190 11.36 -5.32 4.43
C VAL A 190 12.29 -5.36 3.22
N THR A 191 13.53 -4.90 3.37
CA THR A 191 14.51 -4.90 2.27
C THR A 191 14.82 -6.30 1.76
N VAL A 192 14.84 -7.31 2.63
CA VAL A 192 14.98 -8.71 2.23
C VAL A 192 13.83 -9.15 1.31
N LEU A 193 12.58 -8.79 1.65
CA LEU A 193 11.42 -9.12 0.82
C LEU A 193 11.44 -8.37 -0.53
N ALA A 194 11.81 -7.09 -0.53
CA ALA A 194 11.87 -6.27 -1.74
C ALA A 194 12.94 -6.73 -2.74
N GLN A 195 13.95 -7.48 -2.27
CA GLN A 195 15.06 -7.97 -3.11
C GLN A 195 14.88 -9.40 -3.63
N VAL A 196 13.79 -10.10 -3.24
CA VAL A 196 13.60 -11.54 -3.56
C VAL A 196 13.62 -11.82 -5.06
N ASP A 197 13.06 -10.93 -5.88
CA ASP A 197 12.94 -11.10 -7.33
C ASP A 197 14.14 -10.56 -8.14
N GLY A 198 15.12 -9.95 -7.48
CA GLY A 198 16.33 -9.39 -8.11
C GLY A 198 16.13 -8.05 -8.84
N ARG A 199 14.90 -7.57 -9.05
CA ARG A 199 14.62 -6.35 -9.84
C ARG A 199 15.36 -5.11 -9.35
N MET A 200 15.57 -4.97 -8.05
CA MET A 200 16.31 -3.85 -7.47
C MET A 200 17.78 -3.86 -7.90
N ALA A 201 18.43 -5.03 -7.79
CA ALA A 201 19.83 -5.20 -8.18
C ALA A 201 20.01 -5.01 -9.69
N ASP A 202 19.13 -5.59 -10.50
CA ASP A 202 19.17 -5.46 -11.96
C ASP A 202 18.99 -4.01 -12.43
N ALA A 203 18.18 -3.23 -11.71
CA ALA A 203 17.99 -1.81 -11.98
C ALA A 203 19.11 -0.92 -11.41
N GLY A 204 20.02 -1.46 -10.63
CA GLY A 204 21.08 -0.69 -9.97
C GLY A 204 20.61 0.16 -8.79
N VAL A 205 19.50 -0.20 -8.14
CA VAL A 205 19.06 0.43 -6.89
C VAL A 205 19.98 0.01 -5.76
N GLU A 206 20.58 0.97 -5.08
CA GLU A 206 21.31 0.72 -3.85
C GLU A 206 20.32 0.50 -2.70
N VAL A 207 20.41 -0.63 -2.00
CA VAL A 207 19.52 -0.91 -0.88
C VAL A 207 20.26 -0.73 0.44
N PHE A 208 19.74 0.17 1.28
CA PHE A 208 20.26 0.47 2.61
C PHE A 208 19.29 -0.07 3.67
N ALA A 209 19.67 -1.15 4.36
CA ALA A 209 18.83 -1.76 5.39
C ALA A 209 19.04 -1.04 6.73
N GLY A 210 17.99 -0.46 7.30
CA GLY A 210 18.04 0.23 8.60
C GLY A 210 16.76 0.97 8.91
N ASP A 211 16.51 1.17 10.20
CA ASP A 211 15.44 2.03 10.68
C ASP A 211 15.87 3.50 10.51
N PHE A 212 15.04 4.31 9.87
CA PHE A 212 15.35 5.73 9.61
C PHE A 212 15.32 6.61 10.88
N PHE A 213 14.76 6.13 11.98
CA PHE A 213 14.97 6.75 13.30
C PHE A 213 16.31 6.34 13.95
N GLY A 214 16.92 5.26 13.46
CA GLY A 214 18.25 4.81 13.86
C GLY A 214 19.35 5.36 12.96
N GLN A 215 19.56 4.76 11.81
CA GLN A 215 20.65 5.07 10.89
C GLN A 215 20.11 5.49 9.51
N LEU A 216 20.67 6.55 8.97
CA LEU A 216 20.41 7.09 7.64
C LEU A 216 21.70 7.03 6.80
N PRO A 217 21.61 7.04 5.44
CA PRO A 217 22.78 7.16 4.58
C PRO A 217 23.61 8.42 4.90
N ASP A 218 24.93 8.30 4.87
CA ASP A 218 25.86 9.43 5.13
C ASP A 218 26.20 10.17 3.83
N ARG A 219 25.18 10.66 3.15
CA ARG A 219 25.32 11.50 1.94
C ARG A 219 24.05 12.28 1.66
N ALA A 220 24.17 13.35 0.88
CA ALA A 220 23.03 14.14 0.42
C ALA A 220 22.47 13.64 -0.92
N PHE A 221 21.18 13.93 -1.15
CA PHE A 221 20.41 13.56 -2.33
C PHE A 221 19.69 14.79 -2.89
N ASP A 222 19.50 14.84 -4.21
CA ASP A 222 18.75 15.91 -4.85
C ASP A 222 17.25 15.81 -4.55
N LEU A 223 16.75 14.58 -4.39
CA LEU A 223 15.36 14.27 -4.04
C LEU A 223 15.33 13.26 -2.89
N VAL A 224 14.67 13.59 -1.79
CA VAL A 224 14.26 12.61 -0.79
C VAL A 224 12.78 12.35 -0.95
N LEU A 225 12.39 11.12 -1.23
CA LEU A 225 11.00 10.68 -1.34
C LEU A 225 10.58 9.96 -0.06
N LEU A 226 9.44 10.36 0.49
CA LEU A 226 8.79 9.73 1.64
C LEU A 226 7.37 9.29 1.21
N ALA A 227 7.28 8.12 0.56
CA ALA A 227 6.05 7.65 -0.04
C ALA A 227 5.25 6.77 0.95
N ASN A 228 4.05 7.22 1.33
CA ASN A 228 3.14 6.48 2.22
C ASN A 228 3.73 6.12 3.60
N VAL A 229 4.63 6.93 4.12
CA VAL A 229 5.28 6.75 5.42
C VAL A 229 4.71 7.71 6.46
N ALA A 230 4.65 9.00 6.14
CA ALA A 230 4.33 10.07 7.10
C ALA A 230 2.98 9.88 7.81
N HIS A 231 1.98 9.33 7.11
CA HIS A 231 0.66 9.07 7.67
C HIS A 231 0.63 7.95 8.73
N THR A 232 1.71 7.17 8.88
CA THR A 232 1.79 6.12 9.90
C THR A 232 2.20 6.64 11.28
N TYR A 233 2.65 7.89 11.35
CA TYR A 233 3.20 8.53 12.54
C TYR A 233 2.38 9.74 13.00
N ASP A 234 2.48 10.05 14.29
CA ASP A 234 1.98 11.29 14.88
C ASP A 234 2.87 12.50 14.55
N ALA A 235 2.47 13.69 15.06
CA ALA A 235 3.18 14.94 14.87
C ALA A 235 4.63 14.88 15.35
N THR A 236 4.86 14.32 16.55
CA THR A 236 6.17 14.29 17.18
C THR A 236 7.19 13.49 16.36
N HIS A 237 6.77 12.30 15.94
CA HIS A 237 7.61 11.42 15.10
C HIS A 237 7.84 12.01 13.70
N ASN A 238 6.83 12.63 13.09
CA ASN A 238 7.00 13.28 11.79
C ASN A 238 7.98 14.46 11.87
N ILE A 239 7.88 15.32 12.87
CA ILE A 239 8.81 16.44 13.07
C ILE A 239 10.24 15.92 13.28
N GLU A 240 10.41 14.88 14.11
CA GLU A 240 11.71 14.23 14.30
C GLU A 240 12.27 13.69 12.98
N LEU A 241 11.45 12.94 12.22
CA LEU A 241 11.86 12.38 10.94
C LEU A 241 12.27 13.47 9.94
N TYR A 242 11.51 14.56 9.85
CA TYR A 242 11.84 15.67 8.94
C TYR A 242 13.13 16.39 9.34
N ARG A 243 13.41 16.55 10.65
CA ARG A 243 14.70 17.09 11.14
C ARG A 243 15.87 16.20 10.75
N ARG A 244 15.66 14.88 10.76
CA ARG A 244 16.69 13.91 10.36
C ARG A 244 16.91 13.85 8.85
N ILE A 245 15.84 14.10 8.06
CA ILE A 245 15.91 14.18 6.58
C ILE A 245 16.61 15.46 6.11
N LEU A 246 16.41 16.57 6.79
CA LEU A 246 16.89 17.88 6.35
C LEU A 246 18.36 17.89 5.92
N PRO A 247 19.33 17.33 6.68
CA PRO A 247 20.75 17.30 6.30
C PRO A 247 21.05 16.35 5.12
N LEU A 248 20.11 15.49 4.72
CA LEU A 248 20.26 14.59 3.56
C LEU A 248 19.85 15.26 2.24
N ILE A 249 19.38 16.49 2.27
CA ILE A 249 18.95 17.20 1.06
C ILE A 249 20.10 18.02 0.53
N ALA A 250 20.50 17.77 -0.71
CA ALA A 250 21.54 18.53 -1.40
C ALA A 250 21.07 19.97 -1.68
N VAL A 251 22.04 20.88 -1.89
CA VAL A 251 21.75 22.26 -2.27
C VAL A 251 20.90 22.30 -3.55
N GLY A 252 19.75 22.96 -3.50
CA GLY A 252 18.79 23.02 -4.59
C GLY A 252 17.79 21.84 -4.66
N GLY A 253 18.02 20.80 -3.87
CA GLY A 253 17.15 19.64 -3.75
C GLY A 253 15.92 19.88 -2.88
N GLY A 254 15.21 18.78 -2.55
CA GLY A 254 14.05 18.86 -1.66
C GLY A 254 13.48 17.52 -1.22
N LEU A 255 12.46 17.62 -0.38
CA LEU A 255 11.66 16.52 0.15
C LEU A 255 10.34 16.46 -0.60
N ALA A 256 9.97 15.25 -1.03
CA ALA A 256 8.67 14.92 -1.59
C ALA A 256 7.98 13.90 -0.69
N ILE A 257 6.79 14.24 -0.18
CA ILE A 257 5.98 13.35 0.65
C ILE A 257 4.71 13.04 -0.11
N THR A 258 4.40 11.78 -0.38
CA THR A 258 3.08 11.39 -0.88
C THR A 258 2.29 10.71 0.23
N ALA A 259 1.07 11.20 0.43
CA ALA A 259 0.18 10.73 1.49
C ALA A 259 -1.29 11.03 1.16
N PHE A 260 -2.19 10.37 1.89
CA PHE A 260 -3.60 10.75 1.94
C PHE A 260 -3.74 12.01 2.80
N VAL A 261 -4.02 13.15 2.18
CA VAL A 261 -4.16 14.44 2.86
C VAL A 261 -5.63 14.75 3.08
N ARG A 262 -6.05 14.88 4.36
CA ARG A 262 -7.46 14.87 4.80
C ARG A 262 -8.33 15.94 4.16
N ASP A 263 -7.80 17.12 3.99
CA ASP A 263 -8.51 18.31 3.48
C ASP A 263 -8.42 18.47 1.96
N ARG A 264 -7.79 17.53 1.25
CA ARG A 264 -7.65 17.55 -0.20
C ARG A 264 -8.51 16.49 -0.90
N ASP A 265 -8.66 15.30 -0.32
CA ASP A 265 -9.50 14.24 -0.89
C ASP A 265 -10.38 13.62 0.21
N PRO A 266 -11.72 13.57 0.05
CA PRO A 266 -12.62 13.02 1.06
C PRO A 266 -12.36 11.52 1.32
N ARG A 267 -11.75 10.78 0.40
CA ARG A 267 -11.36 9.37 0.59
C ARG A 267 -10.30 9.21 1.67
N SER A 268 -9.52 10.26 1.94
CA SER A 268 -8.53 10.29 3.01
C SER A 268 -9.13 10.05 4.39
N ALA A 269 -10.39 10.45 4.62
CA ALA A 269 -11.10 10.17 5.87
C ALA A 269 -11.37 8.66 6.06
N ILE A 270 -11.62 7.94 4.96
CA ILE A 270 -11.76 6.46 5.00
C ILE A 270 -10.39 5.82 5.24
N PHE A 271 -9.34 6.33 4.60
CA PHE A 271 -7.98 5.85 4.83
C PHE A 271 -7.52 6.05 6.29
N ALA A 272 -7.97 7.12 6.96
CA ALA A 272 -7.68 7.34 8.38
C ALA A 272 -8.16 6.17 9.27
N LEU A 273 -9.22 5.45 8.90
CA LEU A 273 -9.65 4.23 9.61
C LEU A 273 -8.60 3.11 9.52
N GLN A 274 -7.89 3.00 8.39
CA GLN A 274 -6.77 2.07 8.25
C GLN A 274 -5.65 2.45 9.22
N MET A 275 -5.35 3.72 9.37
CA MET A 275 -4.33 4.22 10.31
C MET A 275 -4.78 3.99 11.76
N LEU A 276 -6.03 4.30 12.09
CA LEU A 276 -6.60 4.05 13.42
C LEU A 276 -6.50 2.56 13.81
N SER A 277 -6.73 1.66 12.87
CA SER A 277 -6.73 0.21 13.13
C SER A 277 -5.33 -0.40 13.22
N GLY A 278 -4.33 0.18 12.56
CA GLY A 278 -3.02 -0.42 12.35
C GLY A 278 -1.83 0.31 12.96
N THR A 279 -2.02 1.55 13.44
CA THR A 279 -0.93 2.39 13.98
C THR A 279 -1.26 3.00 15.33
N GLY A 280 -0.23 3.37 16.09
CA GLY A 280 -0.39 4.00 17.41
C GLY A 280 -0.77 5.49 17.34
N GLY A 281 -0.37 6.20 16.27
CA GLY A 281 -0.54 7.65 16.15
C GLY A 281 -0.75 8.14 14.72
N GLY A 282 -0.88 7.22 13.76
CA GLY A 282 -1.09 7.58 12.36
C GLY A 282 -2.51 8.08 12.08
N ASP A 283 -2.62 8.91 11.05
CA ASP A 283 -3.87 9.55 10.60
C ASP A 283 -3.72 9.97 9.12
N ALA A 284 -4.80 10.39 8.49
CA ALA A 284 -4.75 11.25 7.32
C ALA A 284 -4.61 12.71 7.81
N HIS A 285 -3.38 13.19 7.85
CA HIS A 285 -3.08 14.54 8.33
C HIS A 285 -3.50 15.60 7.32
N THR A 286 -3.71 16.85 7.77
CA THR A 286 -4.08 17.97 6.91
C THR A 286 -2.86 18.59 6.23
N GLU A 287 -3.06 19.34 5.13
CA GLU A 287 -2.01 20.15 4.53
C GLU A 287 -1.38 21.13 5.54
N HIS A 288 -2.21 21.70 6.41
CA HIS A 288 -1.75 22.58 7.47
C HIS A 288 -0.82 21.85 8.47
N ASP A 289 -1.13 20.60 8.83
CA ASP A 289 -0.27 19.81 9.72
C ASP A 289 1.10 19.56 9.09
N TYR A 290 1.15 19.13 7.83
CA TYR A 290 2.41 18.95 7.10
C TYR A 290 3.21 20.24 7.03
N ALA A 291 2.59 21.38 6.67
CA ALA A 291 3.27 22.66 6.57
C ALA A 291 3.86 23.10 7.92
N ARG A 292 3.08 22.96 9.01
CA ARG A 292 3.53 23.31 10.36
C ARG A 292 4.69 22.44 10.80
N TRP A 293 4.62 21.11 10.62
CA TRP A 293 5.68 20.19 11.04
C TRP A 293 6.97 20.34 10.24
N LEU A 294 6.87 20.56 8.95
CA LEU A 294 8.00 20.83 8.07
C LEU A 294 8.68 22.13 8.48
N HIS A 295 7.92 23.21 8.72
CA HIS A 295 8.47 24.46 9.22
C HIS A 295 9.17 24.29 10.59
N GLU A 296 8.55 23.58 11.53
CA GLU A 296 9.15 23.28 12.84
C GLU A 296 10.42 22.43 12.71
N ALA A 297 10.51 21.59 11.70
CA ALA A 297 11.70 20.81 11.39
C ALA A 297 12.83 21.62 10.72
N GLY A 298 12.54 22.84 10.24
CA GLY A 298 13.54 23.73 9.62
C GLY A 298 13.42 23.88 8.11
N PHE A 299 12.37 23.37 7.48
CA PHE A 299 12.13 23.63 6.07
C PHE A 299 11.57 25.04 5.85
N SER A 300 12.06 25.72 4.80
CA SER A 300 11.69 27.10 4.50
C SER A 300 10.42 27.22 3.67
N THR A 301 10.11 26.21 2.84
CA THR A 301 8.93 26.21 1.97
C THR A 301 8.22 24.87 2.01
N CYS A 302 6.90 24.93 1.91
CA CYS A 302 6.03 23.76 1.77
C CYS A 302 4.88 24.09 0.81
N ALA A 303 4.54 23.19 -0.08
CA ALA A 303 3.36 23.28 -0.95
C ALA A 303 2.79 21.90 -1.20
N ALA A 304 1.46 21.76 -1.14
CA ALA A 304 0.78 20.53 -1.49
C ALA A 304 0.10 20.65 -2.85
N MET A 305 0.03 19.56 -3.59
CA MET A 305 -0.65 19.46 -4.87
C MET A 305 -1.32 18.09 -5.01
N ASP A 306 -2.42 18.04 -5.75
CA ASP A 306 -3.10 16.80 -6.08
C ASP A 306 -2.35 16.09 -7.21
N LEU A 307 -2.43 14.77 -7.21
CA LEU A 307 -1.87 13.92 -8.26
C LEU A 307 -3.02 13.35 -9.08
N ASP A 308 -2.96 13.53 -10.39
CA ASP A 308 -4.01 13.09 -11.30
C ASP A 308 -4.27 11.56 -11.18
N GLY A 309 -5.54 11.21 -11.06
CA GLY A 309 -5.98 9.81 -11.01
C GLY A 309 -5.69 9.05 -9.71
N GLN A 310 -5.21 9.73 -8.66
CA GLN A 310 -4.93 9.11 -7.37
C GLN A 310 -5.59 9.86 -6.20
N PRO A 311 -5.87 9.15 -5.09
CA PRO A 311 -6.43 9.77 -3.88
C PRO A 311 -5.36 10.45 -3.00
N GLN A 312 -4.10 10.28 -3.34
CA GLN A 312 -2.98 10.85 -2.61
C GLN A 312 -2.62 12.21 -3.17
N SER A 313 -2.09 13.06 -2.29
CA SER A 313 -1.50 14.34 -2.67
C SER A 313 0.02 14.29 -2.49
N LEU A 314 0.73 15.14 -3.20
CA LEU A 314 2.15 15.36 -3.09
C LEU A 314 2.42 16.62 -2.30
N VAL A 315 3.13 16.50 -1.17
CA VAL A 315 3.63 17.61 -0.38
C VAL A 315 5.13 17.77 -0.69
N LEU A 316 5.52 18.93 -1.15
CA LEU A 316 6.87 19.28 -1.53
C LEU A 316 7.45 20.32 -0.57
N ALA A 317 8.68 20.09 -0.09
CA ALA A 317 9.35 21.01 0.82
C ALA A 317 10.81 21.23 0.42
N ARG A 318 11.34 22.42 0.73
CA ARG A 318 12.76 22.77 0.55
C ARG A 318 13.37 23.26 1.87
N PRO A 319 14.66 22.98 2.09
CA PRO A 319 15.43 23.54 3.20
C PRO A 319 15.38 25.05 3.30
#